data_f3bd3eea62a07ee3af1e97c261323e80
#
_entry.id   f3bd3eea62a07ee3af1e97c261323e80
#
_cell.length_a   1.000
_cell.length_b   1.000
_cell.length_c   1.000
_cell.angle_alpha   90.00
_cell.angle_beta   90.00
_cell.angle_gamma   90.00
#
_symmetry.space_group_name_H-M   'P 1'
#
loop_
_entity.id
_entity.type
_entity.pdbx_description
1 polymer ?
#
loop_
_entity_poly.entity_id
_entity_poly.type
_entity_poly.pdbx_seq_one_letter_code
_entity_poly.pdbx_strand_id
1 'polypeptide(L)' 'TEEVEVQDDGLVDVPDLTGKSLVPANRALRAVGLQMKISGSGVCVSQSPAAGERVASGTTVTVEFN' A
#
# COMPACT_ATOMS: atom_id res chain seq x y z
N THR A 1 1.76 -27.20 13.58
CA THR A 1 1.70 -26.78 13.30
C THR A 1 1.65 -25.88 13.05
N GLU A 2 1.56 -25.79 13.12
CA GLU A 2 1.40 -25.11 12.76
C GLU A 2 1.57 -24.27 12.12
N GLU A 3 1.79 -24.18 11.76
CA GLU A 3 2.05 -23.56 11.04
C GLU A 3 1.73 -23.03 10.16
N VAL A 4 1.39 -23.15 9.90
CA VAL A 4 0.86 -22.89 8.94
C VAL A 4 0.50 -21.58 8.70
N GLU A 5 -0.15 -21.03 9.34
CA GLU A 5 -0.49 -19.74 9.20
C GLU A 5 0.62 -18.88 8.97
N VAL A 6 1.69 -19.39 9.17
CA VAL A 6 2.83 -18.67 8.97
C VAL A 6 2.93 -18.08 7.64
N GLN A 7 2.45 -18.71 6.69
CA GLN A 7 2.67 -18.25 5.37
C GLN A 7 2.08 -16.89 5.12
N ASP A 8 1.15 -16.46 5.93
CA ASP A 8 0.60 -15.16 5.72
C ASP A 8 1.29 -14.11 6.53
N ASP A 9 2.23 -14.51 7.33
CA ASP A 9 2.90 -13.56 8.16
C ASP A 9 3.64 -12.56 7.35
N GLY A 10 3.42 -11.32 7.62
CA GLY A 10 4.12 -10.25 6.95
C GLY A 10 3.51 -9.84 5.63
N LEU A 11 2.52 -10.56 5.18
CA LEU A 11 1.87 -10.16 3.94
C LEU A 11 0.65 -9.29 4.23
N VAL A 12 0.51 -8.22 3.50
CA VAL A 12 -0.62 -7.32 3.67
C VAL A 12 -1.19 -6.99 2.30
N ASP A 13 -2.45 -6.65 2.28
CA ASP A 13 -3.11 -6.27 1.04
C ASP A 13 -2.83 -4.79 0.76
N VAL A 14 -2.50 -4.48 -0.48
CA VAL A 14 -2.28 -3.10 -0.88
C VAL A 14 -3.64 -2.43 -1.04
N PRO A 15 -3.91 -1.35 -0.30
CA PRO A 15 -5.21 -0.70 -0.41
C PRO A 15 -5.36 0.07 -1.71
N ASP A 16 -6.60 0.33 -2.09
CA ASP A 16 -6.88 1.10 -3.28
C ASP A 16 -6.75 2.58 -2.94
N LEU A 17 -5.74 3.21 -3.48
CA LEU A 17 -5.45 4.62 -3.21
C LEU A 17 -5.94 5.53 -4.31
N THR A 18 -6.42 4.97 -5.41
CA THR A 18 -6.83 5.78 -6.56
C THR A 18 -7.92 6.75 -6.16
N GLY A 19 -7.75 8.01 -6.54
CA GLY A 19 -8.72 9.05 -6.21
C GLY A 19 -8.52 9.68 -4.84
N LYS A 20 -7.59 9.17 -4.05
CA LYS A 20 -7.34 9.73 -2.72
C LYS A 20 -6.22 10.76 -2.79
N SER A 21 -6.34 11.79 -1.95
CA SER A 21 -5.26 12.75 -1.83
C SER A 21 -4.18 12.17 -0.93
N LEU A 22 -3.11 12.93 -0.74
CA LEU A 22 -1.94 12.45 -0.01
C LEU A 22 -2.26 11.94 1.39
N VAL A 23 -3.01 12.72 2.17
CA VAL A 23 -3.21 12.37 3.57
C VAL A 23 -3.97 11.06 3.74
N PRO A 24 -5.13 10.86 3.12
CA PRO A 24 -5.82 9.58 3.29
C PRO A 24 -5.05 8.41 2.67
N ALA A 25 -4.31 8.66 1.57
CA ALA A 25 -3.50 7.60 0.98
C ALA A 25 -2.40 7.17 1.94
N ASN A 26 -1.73 8.14 2.55
CA ASN A 26 -0.68 7.85 3.50
C ASN A 26 -1.23 7.09 4.71
N ARG A 27 -2.38 7.49 5.21
CA ARG A 27 -2.99 6.81 6.33
C ARG A 27 -3.32 5.36 5.99
N ALA A 28 -3.85 5.13 4.80
CA ALA A 28 -4.20 3.78 4.39
C ALA A 28 -2.98 2.88 4.34
N LEU A 29 -1.87 3.39 3.81
CA LEU A 29 -0.65 2.60 3.72
C LEU A 29 -0.05 2.35 5.10
N ARG A 30 -0.07 3.35 5.97
CA ARG A 30 0.51 3.17 7.29
C ARG A 30 -0.33 2.21 8.12
N ALA A 31 -1.63 2.20 7.91
CA ALA A 31 -2.50 1.30 8.66
C ALA A 31 -2.17 -0.16 8.40
N VAL A 32 -1.62 -0.47 7.23
CA VAL A 32 -1.26 -1.84 6.90
C VAL A 32 0.24 -2.05 6.95
N GLY A 33 0.99 -1.06 7.42
CA GLY A 33 2.43 -1.22 7.61
C GLY A 33 3.27 -1.07 6.37
N LEU A 34 2.76 -0.40 5.36
CA LEU A 34 3.51 -0.19 4.13
C LEU A 34 4.14 1.19 4.12
N GLN A 35 5.16 1.35 3.30
CA GLN A 35 5.83 2.63 3.10
C GLN A 35 5.27 3.29 1.87
N MET A 36 5.46 4.58 1.75
CA MET A 36 4.92 5.34 0.64
C MET A 36 6.01 6.14 -0.04
N LYS A 37 6.05 6.03 -1.35
CA LYS A 37 6.90 6.87 -2.16
C LYS A 37 6.00 7.73 -3.02
N ILE A 38 6.14 9.04 -2.90
CA ILE A 38 5.23 9.99 -3.53
C ILE A 38 5.83 10.54 -4.80
N SER A 39 5.01 10.68 -5.82
CA SER A 39 5.41 11.32 -7.06
C SER A 39 4.26 12.24 -7.48
N GLY A 40 4.56 13.52 -7.68
CA GLY A 40 3.53 14.47 -8.11
C GLY A 40 2.73 15.02 -6.95
N SER A 41 1.60 15.60 -7.24
CA SER A 41 0.73 16.17 -6.22
C SER A 41 -0.71 16.14 -6.75
N GLY A 42 -1.66 16.27 -5.83
CA GLY A 42 -3.07 16.23 -6.18
C GLY A 42 -3.71 14.97 -5.64
N VAL A 43 -4.30 14.17 -6.53
CA VAL A 43 -4.92 12.92 -6.13
C VAL A 43 -4.18 11.77 -6.78
N CYS A 44 -4.29 10.61 -6.18
CA CYS A 44 -3.62 9.43 -6.70
C CYS A 44 -4.26 8.99 -8.00
N VAL A 45 -3.45 8.89 -9.04
CA VAL A 45 -3.91 8.42 -10.33
C VAL A 45 -3.38 7.03 -10.64
N SER A 46 -2.31 6.63 -9.99
CA SER A 46 -1.83 5.26 -10.15
C SER A 46 -0.98 4.88 -8.95
N GLN A 47 -0.82 3.61 -8.76
CA GLN A 47 -0.01 3.09 -7.66
C GLN A 47 0.65 1.79 -8.09
N SER A 48 1.79 1.50 -7.49
CA SER A 48 2.50 0.26 -7.73
C SER A 48 3.10 -0.20 -6.41
N PRO A 49 2.79 -1.36 -5.91
CA PRO A 49 1.92 -2.41 -6.48
C PRO A 49 0.46 -1.99 -6.60
N ALA A 50 -0.28 -2.73 -7.39
CA ALA A 50 -1.68 -2.41 -7.63
C ALA A 50 -2.54 -2.73 -6.41
N ALA A 51 -3.71 -2.11 -6.35
CA ALA A 51 -4.66 -2.39 -5.29
C ALA A 51 -5.02 -3.87 -5.30
N GLY A 52 -5.11 -4.46 -4.12
CA GLY A 52 -5.44 -5.87 -4.00
C GLY A 52 -4.26 -6.81 -4.07
N GLU A 53 -3.08 -6.31 -4.41
CA GLU A 53 -1.88 -7.14 -4.39
C GLU A 53 -1.49 -7.45 -2.96
N ARG A 54 -0.85 -8.59 -2.76
CA ARG A 54 -0.35 -8.93 -1.43
C ARG A 54 1.16 -8.80 -1.44
N VAL A 55 1.66 -8.04 -0.50
CA VAL A 55 3.10 -7.77 -0.42
C VAL A 55 3.55 -7.88 1.02
N ALA A 56 4.83 -8.02 1.21
CA ALA A 56 5.39 -8.09 2.56
C ALA A 56 5.20 -6.74 3.24
N SER A 57 4.94 -6.75 4.54
CA SER A 57 4.84 -5.51 5.29
C SER A 57 6.18 -4.78 5.21
N GLY A 58 6.13 -3.46 5.14
CA GLY A 58 7.33 -2.67 4.95
C GLY A 58 7.67 -2.42 3.49
N THR A 59 6.95 -3.06 2.57
CA THR A 59 7.17 -2.82 1.14
C THR A 59 6.82 -1.38 0.80
N THR A 60 7.60 -0.78 -0.08
CA THR A 60 7.34 0.58 -0.51
C THR A 60 6.34 0.58 -1.65
N VAL A 61 5.30 1.36 -1.50
CA VAL A 61 4.29 1.52 -2.54
C VAL A 61 4.54 2.87 -3.19
N THR A 62 4.79 2.86 -4.48
CA THR A 62 4.97 4.10 -5.24
C THR A 62 3.60 4.60 -5.65
N VAL A 63 3.30 5.84 -5.29
CA VAL A 63 1.99 6.42 -5.57
C VAL A 63 2.20 7.67 -6.41
N GLU A 64 1.54 7.70 -7.55
CA GLU A 64 1.60 8.85 -8.42
C GLU A 64 0.38 9.72 -8.21
N PHE A 65 0.63 10.99 -7.96
CA PHE A 65 -0.43 11.97 -7.77
C PHE A 65 -0.44 12.95 -8.94
N ASN A 66 -1.61 13.43 -9.26
CA ASN A 66 -1.69 14.39 -10.37
C ASN A 66 -2.79 15.42 -10.14
#